data_10109ead965349a9553007a2cb43555f
#
_entry.id   10109ead965349a9553007a2cb43555f
#
_cell.length_a   1.000
_cell.length_b   1.000
_cell.length_c   1.000
_cell.angle_alpha   90.00
_cell.angle_beta   90.00
_cell.angle_gamma   90.00
#
_symmetry.space_group_name_H-M   'P 1'
#
loop_
_entity.id
_entity.type
_entity.pdbx_description
1 polymer ?
#
loop_
_entity_poly.entity_id
_entity_poly.type
_entity_poly.pdbx_seq_one_letter_code
_entity_poly.pdbx_strand_id
1 'polypeptide(L)' 'MKKDLSKVLLPDHPMYTDAVDALKRYHQAQANGVTGAELERLRLMAEHQFQAVTDYQLRALGGAAEPTH' A
#
# COMPACT_ATOMS: atom_id res chain seq x y z
N MET A 1 24.47 10.02 -9.60
CA MET A 1 24.32 9.99 -8.48
C MET A 1 23.56 8.89 -7.96
N LYS A 2 23.62 8.49 -6.85
CA LYS A 2 22.98 7.42 -6.49
C LYS A 2 21.75 7.76 -5.75
N LYS A 3 20.72 7.06 -5.86
CA LYS A 3 19.58 7.30 -5.15
C LYS A 3 19.78 6.88 -3.75
N ASP A 4 19.14 7.54 -2.85
CA ASP A 4 19.27 7.17 -1.46
C ASP A 4 18.21 6.13 -1.18
N LEU A 5 18.56 4.90 -1.32
CA LEU A 5 17.61 3.82 -1.13
C LEU A 5 17.11 3.71 0.28
N SER A 6 17.76 4.34 1.24
CA SER A 6 17.30 4.24 2.61
C SER A 6 15.98 4.98 2.80
N LYS A 7 15.60 5.80 1.84
CA LYS A 7 14.33 6.51 1.93
C LYS A 7 13.19 5.74 1.30
N VAL A 8 13.50 4.62 0.69
CA VAL A 8 12.47 3.81 0.07
C VAL A 8 11.99 2.80 1.09
N LEU A 9 10.71 2.45 1.01
CA LEU A 9 10.17 1.48 1.95
C LEU A 9 10.83 0.13 1.77
N LEU A 10 11.25 -0.42 2.87
CA LEU A 10 11.82 -1.76 2.85
C LEU A 10 10.74 -2.75 3.24
N PRO A 11 10.95 -4.02 2.98
CA PRO A 11 9.93 -5.02 3.28
C PRO A 11 9.48 -5.05 4.72
N ASP A 12 10.34 -4.63 5.64
CA ASP A 12 9.98 -4.66 7.03
C ASP A 12 9.47 -3.32 7.54
N HIS A 13 9.26 -2.37 6.67
CA HIS A 13 8.73 -1.09 7.10
C HIS A 13 7.28 -1.26 7.53
N PRO A 14 6.86 -0.64 8.63
CA PRO A 14 5.49 -0.82 9.13
C PRO A 14 4.42 -0.46 8.12
N MET A 15 4.64 0.58 7.34
CA MET A 15 3.65 0.98 6.35
C MET A 15 3.47 -0.11 5.29
N TYR A 16 4.57 -0.71 4.88
CA TYR A 16 4.51 -1.77 3.90
C TYR A 16 3.85 -3.01 4.51
N THR A 17 4.21 -3.32 5.76
CA THR A 17 3.64 -4.47 6.44
C THR A 17 2.13 -4.31 6.60
N ASP A 18 1.70 -3.10 6.93
CA ASP A 18 0.28 -2.84 7.09
C ASP A 18 -0.47 -3.05 5.78
N ALA A 19 0.13 -2.64 4.68
CA ALA A 19 -0.52 -2.81 3.38
C ALA A 19 -0.63 -4.28 3.03
N VAL A 20 0.41 -5.04 3.28
CA VAL A 20 0.41 -6.46 2.99
C VAL A 20 -0.61 -7.17 3.88
N ASP A 21 -0.70 -6.75 5.13
CA ASP A 21 -1.66 -7.33 6.05
C ASP A 21 -3.08 -7.08 5.58
N ALA A 22 -3.36 -5.88 5.15
CA ALA A 22 -4.68 -5.54 4.68
C ALA A 22 -5.05 -6.40 3.47
N LEU A 23 -4.09 -6.62 2.58
CA LEU A 23 -4.33 -7.44 1.42
C LEU A 23 -4.57 -8.90 1.82
N LYS A 24 -3.82 -9.38 2.78
CA LYS A 24 -4.01 -10.73 3.25
C LYS A 24 -5.39 -10.92 3.85
N ARG A 25 -5.84 -9.96 4.61
CA ARG A 25 -7.17 -10.04 5.21
C ARG A 25 -8.24 -10.08 4.13
N TYR A 26 -8.06 -9.30 3.09
CA TYR A 26 -9.00 -9.29 2.01
C TYR A 26 -9.06 -10.66 1.32
N HIS A 27 -7.89 -11.22 1.01
CA HIS A 27 -7.85 -12.51 0.35
C HIS A 27 -8.37 -13.62 1.24
N GLN A 28 -8.09 -13.52 2.54
CA GLN A 28 -8.55 -14.51 3.47
C GLN A 28 -10.07 -14.48 3.58
N ALA A 29 -10.63 -13.29 3.59
CA ALA A 29 -12.07 -13.15 3.64
C ALA A 29 -12.71 -13.74 2.40
N GLN A 30 -12.09 -13.52 1.24
CA GLN A 30 -12.61 -14.11 0.02
C GLN A 30 -12.62 -15.63 0.11
N ALA A 31 -11.54 -16.19 0.61
CA ALA A 31 -11.43 -17.63 0.72
C ALA A 31 -12.44 -18.18 1.72
N ASN A 32 -12.81 -17.38 2.70
CA ASN A 32 -13.77 -17.81 3.70
C ASN A 32 -15.22 -17.56 3.29
N GLY A 33 -15.42 -17.06 2.09
CA GLY A 33 -16.77 -16.86 1.62
C GLY A 33 -17.42 -15.54 1.98
N VAL A 34 -16.63 -14.62 2.51
CA VAL A 34 -17.16 -13.31 2.83
C VAL A 34 -17.49 -12.58 1.53
N THR A 35 -18.65 -11.97 1.47
CA THR A 35 -19.05 -11.25 0.28
C THR A 35 -19.76 -9.97 0.67
N GLY A 36 -20.18 -9.22 -0.33
CA GLY A 36 -20.98 -8.03 -0.08
C GLY A 36 -20.19 -6.88 0.48
N ALA A 37 -20.86 -6.09 1.28
CA ALA A 37 -20.28 -4.85 1.78
C ALA A 37 -19.05 -5.10 2.64
N GLU A 38 -19.03 -6.19 3.34
CA GLU A 38 -17.89 -6.46 4.19
C GLU A 38 -16.64 -6.73 3.38
N LEU A 39 -16.77 -7.53 2.33
CA LEU A 39 -15.62 -7.80 1.47
C LEU A 39 -15.17 -6.53 0.78
N GLU A 40 -16.13 -5.73 0.37
CA GLU A 40 -15.82 -4.47 -0.30
C GLU A 40 -15.05 -3.55 0.63
N ARG A 41 -15.43 -3.51 1.89
CA ARG A 41 -14.72 -2.68 2.85
C ARG A 41 -13.27 -3.12 3.01
N LEU A 42 -13.05 -4.43 3.08
CA LEU A 42 -11.69 -4.94 3.19
C LEU A 42 -10.88 -4.62 1.95
N ARG A 43 -11.50 -4.70 0.80
CA ARG A 43 -10.82 -4.36 -0.43
C ARG A 43 -10.41 -2.89 -0.45
N LEU A 44 -11.31 -2.02 -0.03
CA LEU A 44 -11.02 -0.60 0.00
C LEU A 44 -9.92 -0.27 0.99
N MET A 45 -9.90 -0.96 2.11
CA MET A 45 -8.84 -0.75 3.08
C MET A 45 -7.50 -1.14 2.50
N ALA A 46 -7.45 -2.25 1.78
CA ALA A 46 -6.20 -2.67 1.17
C ALA A 46 -5.75 -1.68 0.11
N GLU A 47 -6.69 -1.20 -0.70
CA GLU A 47 -6.35 -0.21 -1.71
C GLU A 47 -5.81 1.06 -1.10
N HIS A 48 -6.43 1.50 -0.02
CA HIS A 48 -5.99 2.70 0.66
C HIS A 48 -4.59 2.56 1.18
N GLN A 49 -4.29 1.43 1.76
CA GLN A 49 -2.97 1.20 2.31
C GLN A 49 -1.92 1.17 1.22
N PHE A 50 -2.21 0.48 0.13
CA PHE A 50 -1.24 0.42 -0.95
C PHE A 50 -1.07 1.76 -1.64
N GLN A 51 -2.12 2.54 -1.71
CA GLN A 51 -2.00 3.86 -2.28
C GLN A 51 -1.10 4.74 -1.41
N ALA A 52 -1.25 4.62 -0.11
CA ALA A 52 -0.40 5.37 0.80
C ALA A 52 1.06 4.96 0.67
N VAL A 53 1.30 3.67 0.51
CA VAL A 53 2.65 3.18 0.32
C VAL A 53 3.24 3.74 -0.97
N THR A 54 2.45 3.70 -2.04
CA THR A 54 2.92 4.19 -3.32
C THR A 54 3.25 5.68 -3.25
N ASP A 55 2.39 6.45 -2.61
CA ASP A 55 2.63 7.87 -2.47
C ASP A 55 3.90 8.13 -1.69
N TYR A 56 4.08 7.39 -0.62
CA TYR A 56 5.26 7.57 0.20
C TYR A 56 6.52 7.24 -0.59
N GLN A 57 6.48 6.17 -1.35
CA GLN A 57 7.65 5.76 -2.11
C GLN A 57 7.99 6.75 -3.21
N LEU A 58 6.97 7.29 -3.85
CA LEU A 58 7.21 8.28 -4.88
C LEU A 58 7.89 9.51 -4.32
N ARG A 59 7.46 9.93 -3.14
CA ARG A 59 8.09 11.08 -2.52
C ARG A 59 9.50 10.78 -2.08
N ALA A 60 9.69 9.57 -1.55
CA ALA A 60 11.02 9.20 -1.08
C ALA A 60 12.00 9.14 -2.24
N LEU A 61 11.52 8.79 -3.42
CA LEU A 61 12.37 8.75 -4.58
C LEU A 61 12.54 10.11 -5.22
N GLY A 62 11.92 11.09 -4.65
CA GLY A 62 12.08 12.41 -5.15
C GLY A 62 11.16 12.69 -6.26
N GLY A 63 10.17 12.06 -6.35
CA GLY A 63 9.41 12.13 -7.39
C GLY A 63 8.52 13.17 -7.34
N ALA A 64 8.60 13.95 -7.08
CA ALA A 64 7.93 14.89 -7.02
C ALA A 64 6.90 15.05 -7.79
N ALA A 65 6.58 14.74 -8.05
CA ALA A 65 5.62 14.77 -8.73
C ALA A 65 5.13 15.95 -9.09
N GLU A 66 5.34 16.52 -9.37
CA GLU A 66 4.97 17.52 -9.69
C GLU A 66 4.25 17.59 -10.63
N PRO A 67 3.60 17.82 -10.75
CA PRO A 67 2.74 17.72 -11.61
C PRO A 67 2.73 18.63 -12.56
N THR A 68 2.81 18.88 -12.72
CA THR A 68 2.79 19.37 -13.48
C THR A 68 2.32 19.74 -14.12
N HIS A 69 1.99 19.89 -14.31
CA HIS A 69 1.67 20.09 -14.89
C HIS A 69 1.37 20.38 -15.22
#